data_b4ca64c1a1962bd582c29119a87fbb86
#
_entry.id   b4ca64c1a1962bd582c29119a87fbb86
#
_cell.length_a   1.000
_cell.length_b   1.000
_cell.length_c   1.000
_cell.angle_alpha   90.00
_cell.angle_beta   90.00
_cell.angle_gamma   90.00
#
_symmetry.space_group_name_H-M   'P 1'
#
loop_
_entity.id
_entity.type
_entity.pdbx_description
1 polymer ?
#
loop_
_entity_poly.entity_id
_entity_poly.type
_entity_poly.pdbx_seq_one_letter_code
_entity_poly.pdbx_strand_id
1 'polypeptide(L)'
;MSDEESDAKAKEVRVQDLVPYFKNHKNQIVFEFFYLVALLLGASYFLFWIQFNPHFMEYKNKVFVFAILGGFFGGWVYDAKWFYRVTARGRSDQCNYLWQPHKFYWRVLTPFLSCIVAFVTYLLIASGMFPLELKNATAASTAFSMCFILGYFSDLVLSRLAAWAEKVLPKGKNDTDVNGESDAGM
;
A
#
# COMPACT_ATOMS: atom_id res chain seq x y z
N MET A 1 6.82 -29.34 -32.85
CA MET A 1 5.87 -28.87 -31.84
C MET A 1 6.62 -28.88 -30.55
N SER A 2 7.04 -27.75 -30.14
CA SER A 2 8.23 -27.52 -29.32
C SER A 2 7.94 -27.65 -27.82
N ASP A 3 8.99 -28.02 -27.08
CA ASP A 3 9.00 -28.16 -25.61
C ASP A 3 8.49 -26.89 -24.89
N GLU A 4 8.56 -25.72 -25.53
CA GLU A 4 8.03 -24.43 -25.04
C GLU A 4 6.49 -24.40 -24.91
N GLU A 5 5.77 -25.08 -25.84
CA GLU A 5 4.31 -25.14 -25.81
C GLU A 5 3.82 -26.08 -24.69
N SER A 6 4.61 -27.13 -24.41
CA SER A 6 4.38 -28.07 -23.31
C SER A 6 4.60 -27.39 -21.96
N ASP A 7 5.66 -26.59 -21.82
CA ASP A 7 5.97 -25.83 -20.57
C ASP A 7 4.99 -24.71 -20.31
N ALA A 8 4.52 -24.01 -21.35
CA ALA A 8 3.49 -22.98 -21.21
C ALA A 8 2.17 -23.58 -20.73
N LYS A 9 1.77 -24.72 -21.29
CA LYS A 9 0.56 -25.46 -20.90
C LYS A 9 0.63 -26.02 -19.48
N ALA A 10 1.80 -26.53 -19.07
CA ALA A 10 2.05 -27.01 -17.70
C ALA A 10 2.03 -25.86 -16.67
N LYS A 11 2.48 -24.67 -17.07
CA LYS A 11 2.46 -23.47 -16.25
C LYS A 11 1.04 -22.91 -16.06
N GLU A 12 0.24 -22.96 -17.12
CA GLU A 12 -1.16 -22.51 -17.10
C GLU A 12 -2.05 -23.44 -16.25
N VAL A 13 -1.85 -24.76 -16.33
CA VAL A 13 -2.52 -25.75 -15.48
C VAL A 13 -2.17 -25.53 -14.01
N ARG A 14 -0.91 -25.24 -13.68
CA ARG A 14 -0.46 -25.00 -12.31
C ARG A 14 -1.04 -23.72 -11.69
N VAL A 15 -1.30 -22.70 -12.50
CA VAL A 15 -1.98 -21.45 -12.04
C VAL A 15 -3.48 -21.69 -11.83
N GLN A 16 -4.11 -22.50 -12.70
CA GLN A 16 -5.53 -22.84 -12.56
C GLN A 16 -5.82 -23.69 -11.33
N ASP A 17 -4.87 -24.52 -10.88
CA ASP A 17 -5.00 -25.34 -9.66
C ASP A 17 -4.90 -24.52 -8.37
N LEU A 18 -4.24 -23.37 -8.40
CA LEU A 18 -4.14 -22.45 -7.24
C LEU A 18 -5.41 -21.62 -7.02
N VAL A 19 -6.15 -21.33 -8.09
CA VAL A 19 -7.39 -20.53 -8.01
C VAL A 19 -8.45 -21.16 -7.11
N PRO A 20 -8.75 -22.47 -7.15
CA PRO A 20 -9.73 -23.10 -6.26
C PRO A 20 -9.29 -23.10 -4.78
N TYR A 21 -7.99 -23.15 -4.48
CA TYR A 21 -7.48 -23.10 -3.10
C TYR A 21 -7.83 -21.78 -2.41
N PHE A 22 -7.66 -20.65 -3.12
CA PHE A 22 -8.02 -19.33 -2.60
C PHE A 22 -9.51 -18.98 -2.68
N LYS A 23 -10.32 -19.81 -3.30
CA LYS A 23 -11.77 -19.65 -3.32
C LYS A 23 -12.42 -20.01 -1.97
N ASN A 24 -11.73 -20.79 -1.13
CA ASN A 24 -12.19 -21.15 0.20
C ASN A 24 -11.83 -20.04 1.22
N HIS A 25 -12.82 -19.45 1.87
CA HIS A 25 -12.66 -18.38 2.87
C HIS A 25 -11.70 -18.75 4.01
N LYS A 26 -11.73 -19.99 4.47
CA LYS A 26 -10.86 -20.45 5.55
C LYS A 26 -9.39 -20.42 5.16
N ASN A 27 -9.09 -20.85 3.93
CA ASN A 27 -7.72 -20.86 3.42
C ASN A 27 -7.16 -19.43 3.23
N GLN A 28 -8.00 -18.49 2.79
CA GLN A 28 -7.60 -17.08 2.69
C GLN A 28 -7.27 -16.49 4.06
N ILE A 29 -8.10 -16.76 5.08
CA ILE A 29 -7.89 -16.27 6.45
C ILE A 29 -6.59 -16.83 7.02
N VAL A 30 -6.36 -18.14 6.88
CA VAL A 30 -5.14 -18.79 7.37
C VAL A 30 -3.90 -18.26 6.66
N PHE A 31 -3.96 -18.11 5.34
CA PHE A 31 -2.87 -17.52 4.56
C PHE A 31 -2.57 -16.08 5.00
N GLU A 32 -3.60 -15.23 5.12
CA GLU A 32 -3.43 -13.83 5.51
C GLU A 32 -2.84 -13.70 6.92
N PHE A 33 -3.24 -14.58 7.84
CA PHE A 33 -2.64 -14.62 9.18
C PHE A 33 -1.14 -14.91 9.12
N PHE A 34 -0.74 -16.00 8.46
CA PHE A 34 0.68 -16.34 8.35
C PHE A 34 1.47 -15.30 7.56
N TYR A 35 0.88 -14.73 6.54
CA TYR A 35 1.45 -13.63 5.77
C TYR A 35 1.74 -12.41 6.64
N LEU A 36 0.76 -11.95 7.44
CA LEU A 36 0.96 -10.83 8.36
C LEU A 36 2.06 -11.11 9.39
N VAL A 37 2.08 -12.32 9.96
CA VAL A 37 3.13 -12.73 10.92
C VAL A 37 4.50 -12.74 10.24
N ALA A 38 4.61 -13.32 9.05
CA ALA A 38 5.87 -13.38 8.30
C ALA A 38 6.39 -11.98 7.94
N LEU A 39 5.51 -11.07 7.50
CA LEU A 39 5.87 -9.69 7.22
C LEU A 39 6.36 -8.95 8.48
N LEU A 40 5.68 -9.13 9.61
CA LEU A 40 6.09 -8.52 10.87
C LEU A 40 7.48 -9.00 11.30
N LEU A 41 7.70 -10.32 11.29
CA LEU A 41 8.98 -10.90 11.67
C LEU A 41 10.10 -10.49 10.72
N GLY A 42 9.85 -10.52 9.42
CA GLY A 42 10.82 -10.12 8.39
C GLY A 42 11.21 -8.63 8.51
N ALA A 43 10.23 -7.74 8.62
CA ALA A 43 10.47 -6.30 8.76
C ALA A 43 11.15 -5.96 10.09
N SER A 44 10.75 -6.62 11.19
CA SER A 44 11.38 -6.44 12.51
C SER A 44 12.82 -6.94 12.50
N TYR A 45 13.09 -8.12 11.92
CA TYR A 45 14.44 -8.64 11.75
C TYR A 45 15.32 -7.69 10.94
N PHE A 46 14.80 -7.15 9.83
CA PHE A 46 15.53 -6.22 8.98
C PHE A 46 15.84 -4.91 9.71
N LEU A 47 14.87 -4.37 10.47
CA LEU A 47 15.07 -3.18 11.29
C LEU A 47 16.15 -3.41 12.36
N PHE A 48 16.12 -4.54 13.05
CA PHE A 48 17.11 -4.95 14.01
C PHE A 48 18.50 -5.09 13.35
N TRP A 49 18.57 -5.76 12.22
CA TRP A 49 19.83 -5.97 11.49
C TRP A 49 20.50 -4.65 11.10
N ILE A 50 19.73 -3.65 10.60
CA ILE A 50 20.26 -2.32 10.28
C ILE A 50 20.78 -1.61 11.54
N GLN A 51 20.06 -1.76 12.67
CA GLN A 51 20.45 -1.11 13.92
C GLN A 51 21.78 -1.65 14.46
N PHE A 52 22.02 -2.95 14.34
CA PHE A 52 23.26 -3.58 14.81
C PHE A 52 24.43 -3.48 13.81
N ASN A 53 24.17 -3.11 12.57
CA ASN A 53 25.19 -2.93 11.54
C ASN A 53 25.32 -1.45 11.10
N PRO A 54 25.79 -0.53 11.98
CA PRO A 54 25.78 0.89 11.70
C PRO A 54 26.67 1.30 10.51
N HIS A 55 27.67 0.47 10.17
CA HIS A 55 28.60 0.72 9.07
C HIS A 55 28.06 0.30 7.70
N PHE A 56 26.93 -0.42 7.65
CA PHE A 56 26.39 -0.97 6.39
C PHE A 56 25.81 0.12 5.48
N MET A 57 25.32 1.22 6.06
CA MET A 57 24.69 2.30 5.28
C MET A 57 25.20 3.67 5.70
N GLU A 58 25.41 4.54 4.70
CA GLU A 58 25.62 5.97 4.91
C GLU A 58 24.39 6.60 5.60
N TYR A 59 24.61 7.62 6.42
CA TYR A 59 23.55 8.24 7.23
C TYR A 59 22.34 8.69 6.42
N LYS A 60 22.55 9.26 5.22
CA LYS A 60 21.46 9.68 4.32
C LYS A 60 20.57 8.51 3.89
N ASN A 61 21.19 7.38 3.56
CA ASN A 61 20.48 6.18 3.14
C ASN A 61 19.67 5.57 4.29
N LYS A 62 20.17 5.69 5.54
CA LYS A 62 19.42 5.26 6.73
C LYS A 62 18.10 5.98 6.87
N VAL A 63 18.06 7.31 6.66
CA VAL A 63 16.82 8.09 6.76
C VAL A 63 15.75 7.56 5.78
N PHE A 64 16.14 7.28 4.53
CA PHE A 64 15.21 6.72 3.54
C PHE A 64 14.72 5.33 3.90
N VAL A 65 15.62 4.45 4.37
CA VAL A 65 15.22 3.10 4.78
C VAL A 65 14.29 3.15 5.99
N PHE A 66 14.54 4.01 6.96
CA PHE A 66 13.66 4.20 8.11
C PHE A 66 12.31 4.80 7.70
N ALA A 67 12.28 5.71 6.72
CA ALA A 67 11.03 6.22 6.15
C ALA A 67 10.20 5.09 5.50
N ILE A 68 10.84 4.26 4.68
CA ILE A 68 10.21 3.10 4.02
C ILE A 68 9.67 2.11 5.07
N LEU A 69 10.47 1.76 6.07
CA LEU A 69 10.04 0.86 7.14
C LEU A 69 8.90 1.45 7.97
N GLY A 70 8.95 2.75 8.27
CA GLY A 70 7.85 3.43 8.97
C GLY A 70 6.54 3.28 8.21
N GLY A 71 6.53 3.61 6.92
CA GLY A 71 5.35 3.48 6.05
C GLY A 71 4.82 2.04 5.98
N PHE A 72 5.74 1.08 5.88
CA PHE A 72 5.42 -0.34 5.88
C PHE A 72 4.76 -0.79 7.19
N PHE A 73 5.33 -0.45 8.34
CA PHE A 73 4.75 -0.78 9.65
C PHE A 73 3.39 -0.09 9.87
N GLY A 74 3.23 1.15 9.39
CA GLY A 74 1.94 1.85 9.45
C GLY A 74 0.86 1.12 8.66
N GLY A 75 1.14 0.74 7.42
CA GLY A 75 0.24 -0.06 6.58
C GLY A 75 -0.02 -1.45 7.15
N TRP A 76 1.00 -2.10 7.71
CA TRP A 76 0.85 -3.39 8.37
C TRP A 76 -0.12 -3.32 9.58
N VAL A 77 0.02 -2.29 10.44
CA VAL A 77 -0.89 -2.11 11.60
C VAL A 77 -2.31 -1.85 11.14
N TYR A 78 -2.50 -1.07 10.07
CA TYR A 78 -3.81 -0.84 9.49
C TYR A 78 -4.45 -2.14 9.00
N ASP A 79 -3.70 -2.97 8.27
CA ASP A 79 -4.17 -4.23 7.72
C ASP A 79 -4.45 -5.28 8.82
N ALA A 80 -3.55 -5.40 9.81
CA ALA A 80 -3.75 -6.27 10.97
C ALA A 80 -5.00 -5.90 11.78
N LYS A 81 -5.28 -4.60 11.95
CA LYS A 81 -6.52 -4.11 12.59
C LYS A 81 -7.76 -4.54 11.82
N TRP A 82 -7.75 -4.40 10.49
CA TRP A 82 -8.86 -4.83 9.64
C TRP A 82 -9.03 -6.35 9.65
N PHE A 83 -7.93 -7.10 9.57
CA PHE A 83 -7.95 -8.55 9.70
C PHE A 83 -8.61 -8.99 10.99
N TYR A 84 -8.21 -8.41 12.14
CA TYR A 84 -8.81 -8.68 13.45
C TYR A 84 -10.32 -8.36 13.47
N ARG A 85 -10.73 -7.21 12.93
CA ARG A 85 -12.15 -6.81 12.91
C ARG A 85 -13.02 -7.77 12.13
N VAL A 86 -12.54 -8.23 10.98
CA VAL A 86 -13.30 -9.09 10.08
C VAL A 86 -13.30 -10.55 10.52
N THR A 87 -12.22 -11.02 11.14
CA THR A 87 -12.09 -12.43 11.57
C THR A 87 -12.58 -12.68 12.98
N ALA A 88 -12.11 -11.90 13.97
CA ALA A 88 -12.39 -12.13 15.39
C ALA A 88 -13.70 -11.47 15.85
N ARG A 89 -14.00 -10.25 15.39
CA ARG A 89 -15.24 -9.56 15.77
C ARG A 89 -16.42 -9.94 14.88
N GLY A 90 -16.21 -10.04 13.57
CA GLY A 90 -17.23 -10.49 12.62
C GLY A 90 -18.59 -9.81 12.84
N ARG A 91 -19.64 -10.62 13.09
CA ARG A 91 -21.01 -10.13 13.29
C ARG A 91 -21.22 -9.32 14.57
N SER A 92 -20.34 -9.44 15.56
CA SER A 92 -20.42 -8.65 16.80
C SER A 92 -19.88 -7.22 16.67
N ASP A 93 -19.25 -6.86 15.55
CA ASP A 93 -18.84 -5.49 15.29
C ASP A 93 -20.06 -4.62 14.95
N GLN A 94 -20.07 -3.38 15.45
CA GLN A 94 -21.14 -2.40 15.21
C GLN A 94 -21.42 -2.18 13.71
N CYS A 95 -20.43 -2.35 12.86
CA CYS A 95 -20.54 -2.20 11.42
C CYS A 95 -20.82 -3.51 10.67
N ASN A 96 -20.98 -4.64 11.38
CA ASN A 96 -21.29 -5.98 10.84
C ASN A 96 -20.37 -6.40 9.66
N TYR A 97 -19.05 -6.15 9.81
CA TYR A 97 -18.05 -6.48 8.79
C TYR A 97 -17.89 -7.99 8.65
N LEU A 98 -18.26 -8.51 7.48
CA LEU A 98 -18.04 -9.89 7.09
C LEU A 98 -16.82 -10.02 6.19
N TRP A 99 -16.21 -11.22 6.20
CA TRP A 99 -15.13 -11.55 5.28
C TRP A 99 -15.55 -11.40 3.82
N GLN A 100 -14.83 -10.59 3.06
CA GLN A 100 -15.07 -10.35 1.63
C GLN A 100 -13.90 -10.91 0.82
N PRO A 101 -14.08 -12.07 0.13
CA PRO A 101 -13.00 -12.75 -0.58
C PRO A 101 -12.36 -11.92 -1.69
N HIS A 102 -13.15 -11.08 -2.38
CA HIS A 102 -12.65 -10.23 -3.46
C HIS A 102 -11.69 -9.12 -2.97
N LYS A 103 -11.71 -8.78 -1.68
CA LYS A 103 -10.80 -7.81 -1.08
C LYS A 103 -9.49 -8.43 -0.57
N PHE A 104 -9.34 -9.76 -0.67
CA PHE A 104 -8.13 -10.47 -0.23
C PHE A 104 -6.85 -9.92 -0.90
N TYR A 105 -6.85 -9.82 -2.22
CA TYR A 105 -5.69 -9.32 -2.96
C TYR A 105 -5.34 -7.87 -2.61
N TRP A 106 -6.35 -7.04 -2.37
CA TRP A 106 -6.15 -5.67 -1.93
C TRP A 106 -5.44 -5.62 -0.58
N ARG A 107 -5.87 -6.45 0.39
CA ARG A 107 -5.25 -6.53 1.72
C ARG A 107 -3.79 -6.98 1.65
N VAL A 108 -3.48 -7.99 0.85
CA VAL A 108 -2.09 -8.42 0.64
C VAL A 108 -1.19 -7.30 0.10
N LEU A 109 -1.72 -6.42 -0.73
CA LEU A 109 -0.98 -5.28 -1.30
C LEU A 109 -0.93 -4.05 -0.39
N THR A 110 -1.85 -3.92 0.56
CA THR A 110 -1.98 -2.74 1.42
C THR A 110 -0.68 -2.31 2.11
N PRO A 111 0.13 -3.17 2.77
CA PRO A 111 1.35 -2.74 3.43
C PRO A 111 2.37 -2.14 2.46
N PHE A 112 2.47 -2.66 1.24
CA PHE A 112 3.39 -2.15 0.22
C PHE A 112 2.91 -0.83 -0.38
N LEU A 113 1.63 -0.72 -0.70
CA LEU A 113 1.05 0.53 -1.20
C LEU A 113 1.17 1.65 -0.16
N SER A 114 0.86 1.35 1.09
CA SER A 114 1.01 2.29 2.20
C SER A 114 2.44 2.76 2.37
N CYS A 115 3.42 1.86 2.21
CA CYS A 115 4.83 2.17 2.22
C CYS A 115 5.21 3.17 1.12
N ILE A 116 4.77 2.93 -0.11
CA ILE A 116 5.04 3.82 -1.26
C ILE A 116 4.40 5.19 -1.04
N VAL A 117 3.12 5.23 -0.66
CA VAL A 117 2.38 6.47 -0.40
C VAL A 117 3.04 7.30 0.70
N ALA A 118 3.39 6.66 1.82
CA ALA A 118 4.05 7.31 2.93
C ALA A 118 5.41 7.87 2.54
N PHE A 119 6.22 7.10 1.80
CA PHE A 119 7.53 7.51 1.36
C PHE A 119 7.48 8.69 0.39
N VAL A 120 6.61 8.62 -0.64
CA VAL A 120 6.44 9.72 -1.59
C VAL A 120 5.94 10.98 -0.89
N THR A 121 4.94 10.86 0.01
CA THR A 121 4.44 12.00 0.78
C THR A 121 5.52 12.61 1.67
N TYR A 122 6.34 11.78 2.31
CA TYR A 122 7.49 12.23 3.08
C TYR A 122 8.47 13.03 2.23
N LEU A 123 8.79 12.58 1.02
CA LEU A 123 9.67 13.31 0.10
C LEU A 123 9.06 14.65 -0.32
N LEU A 124 7.76 14.72 -0.59
CA LEU A 124 7.06 15.97 -0.91
C LEU A 124 7.10 16.97 0.24
N ILE A 125 6.96 16.50 1.48
CA ILE A 125 7.10 17.35 2.68
C ILE A 125 8.55 17.78 2.87
N ALA A 126 9.51 16.85 2.74
CA ALA A 126 10.94 17.14 2.91
C ALA A 126 11.49 18.10 1.84
N SER A 127 10.92 18.10 0.63
CA SER A 127 11.26 19.04 -0.46
C SER A 127 10.63 20.42 -0.29
N GLY A 128 9.76 20.63 0.72
CA GLY A 128 9.06 21.89 0.94
C GLY A 128 7.90 22.15 -0.05
N MET A 129 7.55 21.16 -0.87
CA MET A 129 6.40 21.28 -1.79
C MET A 129 5.05 21.22 -1.06
N PHE A 130 5.03 20.66 0.13
CA PHE A 130 3.85 20.58 0.98
C PHE A 130 3.90 21.62 2.09
N PRO A 131 2.79 22.25 2.48
CA PRO A 131 2.76 23.31 3.49
C PRO A 131 2.89 22.78 4.93
N LEU A 132 3.76 21.78 5.14
CA LEU A 132 4.08 21.19 6.43
C LEU A 132 5.58 21.25 6.65
N GLU A 133 5.99 21.96 7.69
CA GLU A 133 7.40 22.02 8.08
C GLU A 133 7.73 20.92 9.11
N LEU A 134 8.65 20.05 8.77
CA LEU A 134 9.15 19.03 9.67
C LEU A 134 10.40 19.55 10.40
N LYS A 135 10.27 19.78 11.70
CA LYS A 135 11.43 20.03 12.54
C LYS A 135 12.31 18.77 12.58
N ASN A 136 13.59 18.88 12.18
CA ASN A 136 14.52 17.75 12.08
C ASN A 136 14.12 16.66 11.06
N ALA A 137 13.66 17.05 9.87
CA ALA A 137 13.30 16.12 8.79
C ALA A 137 14.41 15.10 8.44
N THR A 138 15.67 15.42 8.71
CA THR A 138 16.82 14.56 8.43
C THR A 138 17.07 13.46 9.48
N ALA A 139 16.37 13.48 10.62
CA ALA A 139 16.53 12.46 11.63
C ALA A 139 15.77 11.17 11.24
N ALA A 140 16.43 10.01 11.29
CA ALA A 140 15.86 8.71 10.96
C ALA A 140 14.61 8.38 11.80
N SER A 141 14.61 8.74 13.09
CA SER A 141 13.46 8.57 13.98
C SER A 141 12.25 9.40 13.55
N THR A 142 12.47 10.65 13.13
CA THR A 142 11.41 11.54 12.62
C THR A 142 10.84 10.98 11.32
N ALA A 143 11.69 10.53 10.39
CA ALA A 143 11.29 9.92 9.14
C ALA A 143 10.45 8.66 9.38
N PHE A 144 10.90 7.77 10.27
CA PHE A 144 10.17 6.57 10.64
C PHE A 144 8.78 6.89 11.23
N SER A 145 8.72 7.75 12.24
CA SER A 145 7.47 8.08 12.94
C SER A 145 6.46 8.78 12.01
N MET A 146 6.93 9.72 11.19
CA MET A 146 6.08 10.42 10.25
C MET A 146 5.54 9.46 9.18
N CYS A 147 6.41 8.63 8.59
CA CYS A 147 5.97 7.65 7.59
C CYS A 147 5.08 6.56 8.19
N PHE A 148 5.25 6.20 9.47
CA PHE A 148 4.34 5.29 10.15
C PHE A 148 2.92 5.88 10.19
N ILE A 149 2.76 7.14 10.57
CA ILE A 149 1.46 7.81 10.59
C ILE A 149 0.88 7.90 9.17
N LEU A 150 1.69 8.34 8.20
CA LEU A 150 1.27 8.44 6.81
C LEU A 150 0.85 7.08 6.22
N GLY A 151 1.57 6.02 6.55
CA GLY A 151 1.26 4.65 6.11
C GLY A 151 -0.02 4.11 6.75
N TYR A 152 -0.24 4.37 8.05
CA TYR A 152 -1.47 3.98 8.72
C TYR A 152 -2.71 4.67 8.15
N PHE A 153 -2.58 5.94 7.75
CA PHE A 153 -3.66 6.74 7.15
C PHE A 153 -3.53 6.87 5.63
N SER A 154 -2.93 5.89 4.95
CA SER A 154 -2.61 5.97 3.52
C SER A 154 -3.82 6.33 2.63
N ASP A 155 -5.01 5.80 2.90
CA ASP A 155 -6.23 6.14 2.15
C ASP A 155 -6.61 7.62 2.29
N LEU A 156 -6.51 8.16 3.51
CA LEU A 156 -6.75 9.59 3.76
C LEU A 156 -5.67 10.46 3.10
N VAL A 157 -4.41 10.02 3.17
CA VAL A 157 -3.27 10.72 2.55
C VAL A 157 -3.46 10.78 1.03
N LEU A 158 -3.82 9.67 0.38
CA LEU A 158 -4.09 9.64 -1.06
C LEU A 158 -5.20 10.59 -1.46
N SER A 159 -6.31 10.63 -0.71
CA SER A 159 -7.41 11.54 -1.01
C SER A 159 -7.01 13.02 -0.88
N ARG A 160 -6.15 13.36 0.09
CA ARG A 160 -5.62 14.71 0.28
C ARG A 160 -4.59 15.08 -0.80
N LEU A 161 -3.74 14.13 -1.20
CA LEU A 161 -2.80 14.32 -2.31
C LEU A 161 -3.53 14.58 -3.63
N ALA A 162 -4.58 13.81 -3.92
CA ALA A 162 -5.41 14.01 -5.10
C ALA A 162 -6.04 15.41 -5.11
N ALA A 163 -6.66 15.82 -4.01
CA ALA A 163 -7.26 17.16 -3.89
C ALA A 163 -6.22 18.30 -4.00
N TRP A 164 -4.99 18.06 -3.52
CA TRP A 164 -3.89 19.02 -3.67
C TRP A 164 -3.40 19.06 -5.14
N ALA A 165 -3.25 17.90 -5.78
CA ALA A 165 -2.83 17.81 -7.17
C ALA A 165 -3.81 18.53 -8.12
N GLU A 166 -5.13 18.41 -7.90
CA GLU A 166 -6.16 19.11 -8.65
C GLU A 166 -6.04 20.65 -8.54
N LYS A 167 -5.53 21.15 -7.42
CA LYS A 167 -5.32 22.59 -7.22
C LYS A 167 -4.05 23.11 -7.88
N VAL A 168 -3.00 22.28 -7.94
CA VAL A 168 -1.67 22.68 -8.45
C VAL A 168 -1.52 22.39 -9.93
N LEU A 169 -2.12 21.31 -10.43
CA LEU A 169 -2.10 20.95 -11.85
C LEU A 169 -3.22 21.73 -12.56
N PRO A 170 -2.89 22.55 -13.55
CA PRO A 170 -3.92 23.22 -14.36
C PRO A 170 -4.78 22.15 -15.02
N LYS A 171 -6.09 22.26 -14.83
CA LYS A 171 -7.07 21.40 -15.50
C LYS A 171 -6.85 21.54 -17.00
N GLY A 172 -6.29 20.52 -17.64
CA GLY A 172 -6.14 20.49 -19.08
C GLY A 172 -7.51 20.80 -19.71
N LYS A 173 -7.55 21.82 -20.57
CA LYS A 173 -8.69 22.14 -21.42
C LYS A 173 -8.88 20.97 -22.38
N ASN A 174 -9.60 19.95 -21.97
CA ASN A 174 -10.01 18.86 -22.85
C ASN A 174 -11.48 18.99 -23.16
N ASP A 175 -11.72 19.53 -24.35
CA ASP A 175 -12.74 19.11 -25.31
C ASP A 175 -14.13 18.71 -24.78
N THR A 176 -14.92 19.73 -24.51
CA THR A 176 -16.39 19.61 -24.51
C THR A 176 -17.00 20.62 -25.47
N ASP A 177 -16.43 20.74 -26.68
CA ASP A 177 -17.04 21.49 -27.78
C ASP A 177 -17.16 20.61 -29.03
N VAL A 178 -17.76 19.41 -28.90
CA VAL A 178 -18.18 18.57 -30.05
C VAL A 178 -19.62 18.10 -29.89
N ASN A 179 -20.52 18.92 -29.41
CA ASN A 179 -21.96 18.66 -29.57
C ASN A 179 -22.74 19.97 -29.61
N GLY A 180 -22.58 20.66 -30.68
CA GLY A 180 -23.38 21.85 -30.91
C GLY A 180 -23.29 22.28 -32.34
N GLU A 181 -23.77 21.49 -33.30
CA GLU A 181 -24.23 22.00 -34.58
C GLU A 181 -24.69 20.84 -35.48
N SER A 182 -25.94 20.41 -35.31
CA SER A 182 -26.71 19.82 -36.40
C SER A 182 -28.18 19.71 -35.98
N ASP A 183 -28.89 20.84 -35.96
CA ASP A 183 -30.33 20.87 -36.19
C ASP A 183 -30.72 22.31 -36.62
N ALA A 184 -30.41 22.61 -37.85
CA ALA A 184 -31.05 23.71 -38.55
C ALA A 184 -31.08 23.34 -40.04
N GLY A 185 -32.22 22.82 -40.50
CA GLY A 185 -32.45 22.73 -41.95
C GLY A 185 -33.34 21.53 -42.35
N MET A 186 -34.62 21.58 -42.18
CA MET A 186 -35.70 21.41 -43.16
C MET A 186 -37.02 21.08 -42.46
#